data_c830ecdae16fd602d7a3be4ca76b3d4c
#
_entry.id   c830ecdae16fd602d7a3be4ca76b3d4c
#
_cell.length_a   1.000
_cell.length_b   1.000
_cell.length_c   1.000
_cell.angle_alpha   90.00
_cell.angle_beta   90.00
_cell.angle_gamma   90.00
#
_symmetry.space_group_name_H-M   'P 1'
#
loop_
_entity.id
_entity.type
_entity.pdbx_description
1 polymer ?
#
loop_
_entity_poly.entity_id
_entity_poly.type
_entity_poly.pdbx_seq_one_letter_code
_entity_poly.pdbx_strand_id
1 'polypeptide(L)'
;MHRKTSVKSRISGILLILLFATITPTVFAQGSVTNSVDLPQSEVDRIIRAFTSKEREFRLALNQYSFKRDATIQSLGMGGQVTGEYRRISYFTFDDQGNRYEKISFFPMPSFGAVTQEDLDDLGGIQPFALDPTKIPLYDFKYVGKEKIDELNLYVFDISPKVKPDAKKTKDRFFIGRVWVDDQDLQIVKTKGKGIPETKINKFPVVETYREQINGRYWFPTYSYADEELLYDSGDTLHVRMKVRYSDFAPARADVKIIEIEDPDAQKKETKPPAAPPRKP
;
A
#
# COMPACT_ATOMS: atom_id res chain seq x y z
N MET A 1 -62.56 45.08 -57.26
CA MET A 1 -63.08 43.76 -56.86
C MET A 1 -61.87 42.90 -56.47
N HIS A 2 -61.41 42.98 -55.14
CA HIS A 2 -60.20 42.32 -54.66
C HIS A 2 -60.60 41.21 -53.73
N ARG A 3 -60.31 39.97 -54.05
CA ARG A 3 -60.41 38.77 -53.17
C ARG A 3 -59.15 38.65 -52.34
N LYS A 4 -59.28 38.76 -51.01
CA LYS A 4 -58.28 38.42 -50.07
C LYS A 4 -58.31 36.91 -49.80
N THR A 5 -57.23 36.20 -50.08
CA THR A 5 -57.03 34.82 -49.67
C THR A 5 -56.22 34.79 -48.33
N SER A 6 -56.84 34.25 -47.30
CA SER A 6 -56.24 34.03 -46.00
C SER A 6 -55.41 32.73 -45.98
N VAL A 7 -54.13 32.84 -45.71
CA VAL A 7 -53.23 31.68 -45.48
C VAL A 7 -53.19 31.38 -43.98
N LYS A 8 -53.74 30.23 -43.57
CA LYS A 8 -53.65 29.74 -42.20
C LYS A 8 -52.28 29.06 -42.03
N SER A 9 -51.39 29.68 -41.24
CA SER A 9 -50.15 29.11 -40.76
C SER A 9 -50.43 28.06 -39.68
N ARG A 10 -50.06 26.82 -39.94
CA ARG A 10 -50.03 25.74 -38.91
C ARG A 10 -48.67 25.78 -38.25
N ILE A 11 -48.63 26.24 -37.01
CA ILE A 11 -47.46 26.15 -36.14
C ILE A 11 -47.42 24.73 -35.58
N SER A 12 -46.50 23.93 -36.09
CA SER A 12 -46.18 22.59 -35.58
C SER A 12 -45.21 22.76 -34.39
N GLY A 13 -45.72 22.60 -33.18
CA GLY A 13 -44.89 22.66 -31.98
C GLY A 13 -43.99 21.43 -31.86
N ILE A 14 -42.69 21.62 -32.06
CA ILE A 14 -41.68 20.60 -31.74
C ILE A 14 -41.42 20.68 -30.24
N LEU A 15 -41.89 19.64 -29.48
CA LEU A 15 -41.62 19.46 -28.06
C LEU A 15 -40.18 18.97 -27.92
N LEU A 16 -39.25 19.87 -27.56
CA LEU A 16 -37.87 19.57 -27.30
C LEU A 16 -37.78 19.00 -25.87
N ILE A 17 -37.72 17.67 -25.73
CA ILE A 17 -37.48 17.02 -24.42
C ILE A 17 -36.01 17.18 -24.11
N LEU A 18 -35.68 18.14 -23.24
CA LEU A 18 -34.36 18.28 -22.61
C LEU A 18 -34.16 17.17 -21.58
N LEU A 19 -33.40 16.14 -21.98
CA LEU A 19 -32.96 15.09 -21.08
C LEU A 19 -31.85 15.66 -20.16
N PHE A 20 -32.21 16.10 -18.95
CA PHE A 20 -31.26 16.46 -17.92
C PHE A 20 -30.59 15.17 -17.42
N ALA A 21 -29.39 14.85 -17.93
CA ALA A 21 -28.52 13.86 -17.32
C ALA A 21 -28.02 14.41 -15.99
N THR A 22 -28.63 13.98 -14.88
CA THR A 22 -28.13 14.26 -13.53
C THR A 22 -26.84 13.48 -13.34
N ILE A 23 -25.70 14.17 -13.50
CA ILE A 23 -24.39 13.66 -13.04
C ILE A 23 -24.44 13.74 -11.51
N THR A 24 -24.73 12.63 -10.87
CA THR A 24 -24.55 12.51 -9.42
C THR A 24 -23.04 12.49 -9.12
N PRO A 25 -22.49 13.46 -8.37
CA PRO A 25 -21.13 13.35 -7.90
C PRO A 25 -21.08 12.14 -6.95
N THR A 26 -20.25 11.16 -7.26
CA THR A 26 -19.86 10.13 -6.31
C THR A 26 -19.09 10.80 -5.19
N VAL A 27 -19.79 11.11 -4.10
CA VAL A 27 -19.17 11.53 -2.86
C VAL A 27 -18.45 10.29 -2.33
N PHE A 28 -17.13 10.29 -2.39
CA PHE A 28 -16.34 9.34 -1.61
C PHE A 28 -16.67 9.58 -0.15
N ALA A 29 -17.39 8.65 0.45
CA ALA A 29 -17.70 8.68 1.86
C ALA A 29 -16.37 8.66 2.63
N GLN A 30 -16.01 9.80 3.23
CA GLN A 30 -14.99 9.82 4.27
C GLN A 30 -15.55 9.00 5.43
N GLY A 31 -14.98 7.82 5.65
CA GLY A 31 -15.37 6.96 6.76
C GLY A 31 -15.28 7.75 8.06
N SER A 32 -16.39 7.89 8.75
CA SER A 32 -16.41 8.44 10.09
C SER A 32 -15.97 7.35 11.07
N VAL A 33 -15.01 7.68 11.95
CA VAL A 33 -14.67 6.80 13.09
C VAL A 33 -15.96 6.61 13.90
N THR A 34 -16.58 5.46 13.75
CA THR A 34 -17.83 5.12 14.41
C THR A 34 -17.48 4.48 15.75
N ASN A 35 -17.64 5.24 16.81
CA ASN A 35 -17.57 4.84 18.22
C ASN A 35 -16.24 4.19 18.64
N SER A 36 -15.56 4.84 19.57
CA SER A 36 -14.52 4.20 20.38
C SER A 36 -15.17 3.09 21.22
N VAL A 37 -15.31 1.89 20.65
CA VAL A 37 -15.56 0.71 21.47
C VAL A 37 -14.25 0.49 22.20
N ASP A 38 -14.21 0.81 23.49
CA ASP A 38 -13.05 0.54 24.33
C ASP A 38 -12.85 -0.98 24.39
N LEU A 39 -11.82 -1.44 23.70
CA LEU A 39 -11.41 -2.85 23.79
C LEU A 39 -10.58 -3.04 25.07
N PRO A 40 -10.74 -4.17 25.76
CA PRO A 40 -9.81 -4.53 26.84
C PRO A 40 -8.37 -4.53 26.34
N GLN A 41 -7.41 -4.08 27.14
CA GLN A 41 -6.00 -3.99 26.76
C GLN A 41 -5.45 -5.34 26.25
N SER A 42 -5.88 -6.46 26.87
CA SER A 42 -5.50 -7.81 26.43
C SER A 42 -5.91 -8.11 24.99
N GLU A 43 -7.07 -7.62 24.57
CA GLU A 43 -7.56 -7.78 23.21
C GLU A 43 -6.79 -6.87 22.24
N VAL A 44 -6.52 -5.63 22.61
CA VAL A 44 -5.66 -4.72 21.86
C VAL A 44 -4.29 -5.36 21.61
N ASP A 45 -3.68 -5.90 22.67
CA ASP A 45 -2.38 -6.57 22.58
C ASP A 45 -2.43 -7.83 21.68
N ARG A 46 -3.52 -8.57 21.72
CA ARG A 46 -3.74 -9.72 20.83
C ARG A 46 -3.77 -9.29 19.36
N ILE A 47 -4.55 -8.26 19.06
CA ILE A 47 -4.68 -7.72 17.70
C ILE A 47 -3.33 -7.21 17.20
N ILE A 48 -2.58 -6.45 18.01
CA ILE A 48 -1.25 -5.95 17.66
C ILE A 48 -0.31 -7.10 17.32
N ARG A 49 -0.23 -8.12 18.18
CA ARG A 49 0.62 -9.29 17.90
C ARG A 49 0.22 -10.01 16.61
N ALA A 50 -1.08 -10.14 16.35
CA ALA A 50 -1.57 -10.82 15.17
C ALA A 50 -1.22 -10.06 13.89
N PHE A 51 -1.58 -8.79 13.76
CA PHE A 51 -1.30 -8.06 12.52
C PHE A 51 0.19 -7.80 12.30
N THR A 52 1.00 -7.63 13.35
CA THR A 52 2.46 -7.50 13.19
C THR A 52 3.11 -8.81 12.74
N SER A 53 2.58 -9.96 13.16
CA SER A 53 2.98 -11.26 12.59
C SER A 53 2.60 -11.37 11.13
N LYS A 54 1.38 -10.94 10.76
CA LYS A 54 0.92 -10.92 9.37
C LYS A 54 1.74 -9.99 8.47
N GLU A 55 2.26 -8.89 8.98
CA GLU A 55 3.17 -8.02 8.24
C GLU A 55 4.50 -8.72 7.90
N ARG A 56 4.99 -9.62 8.76
CA ARG A 56 6.14 -10.46 8.43
C ARG A 56 5.83 -11.43 7.29
N GLU A 57 4.69 -12.13 7.38
CA GLU A 57 4.21 -13.04 6.33
C GLU A 57 4.02 -12.30 5.00
N PHE A 58 3.39 -11.12 5.04
CA PHE A 58 3.18 -10.26 3.89
C PHE A 58 4.50 -9.91 3.19
N ARG A 59 5.53 -9.49 3.94
CA ARG A 59 6.84 -9.13 3.36
C ARG A 59 7.53 -10.33 2.71
N LEU A 60 7.50 -11.48 3.37
CA LEU A 60 8.06 -12.71 2.81
C LEU A 60 7.31 -13.12 1.53
N ALA A 61 5.98 -13.05 1.55
CA ALA A 61 5.15 -13.35 0.40
C ALA A 61 5.42 -12.39 -0.76
N LEU A 62 5.43 -11.07 -0.51
CA LEU A 62 5.67 -10.07 -1.55
C LEU A 62 7.05 -10.26 -2.22
N ASN A 63 8.05 -10.73 -1.46
CA ASN A 63 9.36 -11.06 -2.02
C ASN A 63 9.36 -12.27 -2.96
N GLN A 64 8.29 -13.07 -2.95
CA GLN A 64 8.09 -14.23 -3.84
C GLN A 64 7.17 -13.91 -5.03
N TYR A 65 6.73 -12.66 -5.17
CA TYR A 65 5.88 -12.22 -6.27
C TYR A 65 6.63 -11.29 -7.20
N SER A 66 6.41 -11.48 -8.50
CA SER A 66 6.68 -10.47 -9.51
C SER A 66 5.50 -9.51 -9.58
N PHE A 67 5.76 -8.25 -9.89
CA PHE A 67 4.72 -7.25 -10.11
C PHE A 67 5.27 -6.05 -10.89
N LYS A 68 4.38 -5.29 -11.48
CA LYS A 68 4.67 -4.00 -12.10
C LYS A 68 4.41 -2.86 -11.12
N ARG A 69 5.28 -1.85 -11.14
CA ARG A 69 5.08 -0.59 -10.44
C ARG A 69 5.15 0.57 -11.42
N ASP A 70 4.13 1.42 -11.41
CA ASP A 70 4.06 2.69 -12.16
C ASP A 70 4.00 3.83 -11.15
N ALA A 71 5.11 4.54 -10.98
CA ALA A 71 5.26 5.63 -10.02
C ALA A 71 5.36 6.96 -10.76
N THR A 72 4.54 7.93 -10.37
CA THR A 72 4.55 9.30 -10.86
C THR A 72 4.65 10.27 -9.70
N ILE A 73 5.63 11.18 -9.76
CA ILE A 73 5.77 12.30 -8.83
C ILE A 73 5.65 13.58 -9.65
N GLN A 74 4.80 14.49 -9.20
CA GLN A 74 4.56 15.78 -9.83
C GLN A 74 4.81 16.91 -8.87
N SER A 75 5.46 17.97 -9.32
CA SER A 75 5.44 19.26 -8.66
C SER A 75 4.28 20.07 -9.18
N LEU A 76 3.57 20.76 -8.28
CA LEU A 76 2.41 21.57 -8.60
C LEU A 76 2.69 23.04 -8.31
N GLY A 77 2.25 23.92 -9.21
CA GLY A 77 2.24 25.35 -8.99
C GLY A 77 1.05 25.82 -8.16
N MET A 78 1.00 27.09 -7.81
CA MET A 78 -0.04 27.72 -6.95
C MET A 78 -1.46 27.53 -7.48
N GLY A 79 -1.64 27.33 -8.80
CA GLY A 79 -2.93 27.06 -9.42
C GLY A 79 -3.24 25.56 -9.57
N GLY A 80 -2.44 24.67 -8.98
CA GLY A 80 -2.61 23.23 -9.09
C GLY A 80 -2.15 22.63 -10.42
N GLN A 81 -1.59 23.45 -11.33
CA GLN A 81 -1.02 22.98 -12.59
C GLN A 81 0.28 22.20 -12.35
N VAL A 82 0.53 21.15 -13.12
CA VAL A 82 1.79 20.42 -13.09
C VAL A 82 2.90 21.30 -13.65
N THR A 83 3.93 21.55 -12.84
CA THR A 83 5.11 22.33 -13.19
C THR A 83 6.33 21.46 -13.47
N GLY A 84 6.29 20.21 -13.01
CA GLY A 84 7.32 19.23 -13.30
C GLY A 84 6.82 17.82 -13.00
N GLU A 85 7.43 16.84 -13.65
CA GLU A 85 7.06 15.44 -13.49
C GLU A 85 8.29 14.54 -13.53
N TYR A 86 8.24 13.51 -12.70
CA TYR A 86 9.07 12.33 -12.76
C TYR A 86 8.18 11.10 -12.84
N ARG A 87 8.47 10.19 -13.78
CA ARG A 87 7.75 8.92 -13.90
C ARG A 87 8.72 7.76 -14.03
N ARG A 88 8.43 6.67 -13.33
CA ARG A 88 9.21 5.44 -13.40
C ARG A 88 8.30 4.23 -13.48
N ILE A 89 8.50 3.44 -14.51
CA ILE A 89 7.81 2.15 -14.66
C ILE A 89 8.83 1.04 -14.48
N SER A 90 8.57 0.14 -13.57
CA SER A 90 9.45 -0.96 -13.22
C SER A 90 8.69 -2.27 -13.11
N TYR A 91 9.41 -3.38 -13.36
CA TYR A 91 8.97 -4.73 -13.10
C TYR A 91 9.89 -5.34 -12.05
N PHE A 92 9.32 -5.76 -10.93
CA PHE A 92 10.00 -6.60 -9.96
C PHE A 92 9.84 -8.05 -10.42
N THR A 93 10.95 -8.70 -10.73
CA THR A 93 10.94 -10.04 -11.32
C THR A 93 12.14 -10.83 -10.81
N PHE A 94 12.37 -12.03 -11.33
CA PHE A 94 13.41 -12.94 -10.88
C PHE A 94 14.32 -13.30 -12.05
N ASP A 95 15.62 -13.45 -11.77
CA ASP A 95 16.59 -14.01 -12.71
C ASP A 95 16.45 -15.54 -12.78
N ASP A 96 17.27 -16.17 -13.62
CA ASP A 96 17.28 -17.63 -13.79
C ASP A 96 17.75 -18.38 -12.54
N GLN A 97 18.43 -17.70 -11.62
CA GLN A 97 18.89 -18.22 -10.33
C GLN A 97 17.85 -18.01 -9.21
N GLY A 98 16.74 -17.30 -9.51
CA GLY A 98 15.70 -17.01 -8.54
C GLY A 98 15.96 -15.75 -7.69
N ASN A 99 16.98 -14.96 -8.00
CA ASN A 99 17.22 -13.69 -7.31
C ASN A 99 16.26 -12.64 -7.83
N ARG A 100 15.63 -11.90 -6.90
CA ARG A 100 14.73 -10.82 -7.25
C ARG A 100 15.50 -9.57 -7.63
N TYR A 101 15.08 -8.93 -8.72
CA TYR A 101 15.63 -7.64 -9.15
C TYR A 101 14.55 -6.73 -9.73
N GLU A 102 14.85 -5.44 -9.81
CA GLU A 102 14.00 -4.45 -10.47
C GLU A 102 14.49 -4.21 -11.89
N LYS A 103 13.61 -4.46 -12.87
CA LYS A 103 13.82 -4.10 -14.27
C LYS A 103 13.09 -2.79 -14.56
N ILE A 104 13.83 -1.72 -14.74
CA ILE A 104 13.26 -0.41 -15.11
C ILE A 104 13.00 -0.41 -16.61
N SER A 105 11.75 -0.15 -17.02
CA SER A 105 11.33 -0.12 -18.43
C SER A 105 11.10 1.28 -18.96
N PHE A 106 10.82 2.25 -18.07
CA PHE A 106 10.62 3.65 -18.42
C PHE A 106 11.16 4.56 -17.32
N PHE A 107 12.01 5.49 -17.70
CA PHE A 107 12.76 6.31 -16.77
C PHE A 107 13.27 7.59 -17.48
N PRO A 108 12.39 8.54 -17.80
CA PRO A 108 12.81 9.81 -18.35
C PRO A 108 13.51 10.66 -17.31
N MET A 109 14.31 11.63 -17.76
CA MET A 109 14.87 12.63 -16.88
C MET A 109 13.75 13.39 -16.17
N PRO A 110 13.87 13.63 -14.83
CA PRO A 110 12.92 14.49 -14.13
C PRO A 110 12.87 15.88 -14.75
N SER A 111 11.68 16.44 -14.90
CA SER A 111 11.52 17.81 -15.40
C SER A 111 11.53 18.87 -14.29
N PHE A 112 11.84 18.46 -13.04
CA PHE A 112 12.05 19.36 -11.90
C PHE A 112 13.23 18.90 -11.05
N GLY A 113 13.98 19.87 -10.48
CA GLY A 113 15.26 19.61 -9.83
C GLY A 113 15.18 19.15 -8.37
N ALA A 114 13.97 18.90 -7.84
CA ALA A 114 13.77 18.56 -6.43
C ALA A 114 13.78 17.05 -6.13
N VAL A 115 13.91 16.19 -7.16
CA VAL A 115 14.03 14.74 -6.96
C VAL A 115 15.47 14.38 -6.72
N THR A 116 15.79 13.96 -5.51
CA THR A 116 17.13 13.52 -5.12
C THR A 116 17.36 12.05 -5.46
N GLN A 117 18.62 11.60 -5.47
CA GLN A 117 18.92 10.17 -5.61
C GLN A 117 18.32 9.36 -4.45
N GLU A 118 18.26 9.93 -3.25
CA GLU A 118 17.64 9.31 -2.08
C GLU A 118 16.13 9.09 -2.29
N ASP A 119 15.42 10.05 -2.89
CA ASP A 119 14.02 9.89 -3.27
C ASP A 119 13.81 8.77 -4.29
N LEU A 120 14.74 8.64 -5.25
CA LEU A 120 14.71 7.56 -6.24
C LEU A 120 14.99 6.20 -5.62
N ASP A 121 15.91 6.14 -4.67
CA ASP A 121 16.23 4.94 -3.92
C ASP A 121 15.07 4.56 -3.00
N ASP A 122 14.44 5.53 -2.35
CA ASP A 122 13.22 5.35 -1.56
C ASP A 122 12.06 4.86 -2.44
N LEU A 123 11.87 5.41 -3.64
CA LEU A 123 10.93 4.87 -4.61
C LEU A 123 11.30 3.44 -5.05
N GLY A 124 12.60 3.15 -5.17
CA GLY A 124 13.12 1.80 -5.46
C GLY A 124 12.85 0.83 -4.34
N GLY A 125 13.01 1.27 -3.10
CA GLY A 125 12.91 0.48 -1.89
C GLY A 125 11.55 0.49 -1.21
N ILE A 126 10.70 1.45 -1.49
CA ILE A 126 9.39 1.58 -0.85
C ILE A 126 8.54 0.35 -1.17
N GLN A 127 8.65 -0.59 -0.29
CA GLN A 127 7.50 -1.40 0.07
C GLN A 127 6.63 -0.46 0.91
N PRO A 128 5.48 0.01 0.39
CA PRO A 128 4.73 1.07 1.02
C PRO A 128 4.39 0.66 2.44
N PHE A 129 5.14 1.22 3.38
CA PHE A 129 4.92 1.17 4.81
C PHE A 129 4.56 -0.21 5.39
N ALA A 130 5.18 -1.27 4.87
CA ALA A 130 5.20 -2.52 5.61
C ALA A 130 6.05 -2.33 6.85
N LEU A 131 5.47 -2.53 8.02
CA LEU A 131 6.21 -2.48 9.27
C LEU A 131 7.36 -3.48 9.20
N ASP A 132 8.58 -3.00 9.39
CA ASP A 132 9.73 -3.88 9.45
C ASP A 132 9.61 -4.76 10.72
N PRO A 133 9.51 -6.10 10.58
CA PRO A 133 9.36 -7.00 11.71
C PRO A 133 10.45 -6.85 12.76
N THR A 134 11.65 -6.47 12.34
CA THR A 134 12.79 -6.26 13.26
C THR A 134 12.64 -4.98 14.07
N LYS A 135 11.87 -4.02 13.57
CA LYS A 135 11.63 -2.72 14.20
C LYS A 135 10.33 -2.67 15.01
N ILE A 136 9.45 -3.68 14.94
CA ILE A 136 8.18 -3.72 15.68
C ILE A 136 8.35 -3.40 17.18
N PRO A 137 9.35 -3.92 17.90
CA PRO A 137 9.55 -3.61 19.33
C PRO A 137 9.89 -2.15 19.61
N LEU A 138 10.29 -1.39 18.56
CA LEU A 138 10.66 0.02 18.66
C LEU A 138 9.46 0.96 18.48
N TYR A 139 8.26 0.42 18.21
CA TYR A 139 7.04 1.19 17.98
C TYR A 139 6.08 1.16 19.15
N ASP A 140 5.38 2.25 19.34
CA ASP A 140 4.13 2.33 20.10
C ASP A 140 2.95 2.17 19.16
N PHE A 141 1.96 1.41 19.62
CA PHE A 141 0.70 1.17 18.93
C PHE A 141 -0.43 1.65 19.81
N LYS A 142 -1.17 2.64 19.35
CA LYS A 142 -2.32 3.20 20.08
C LYS A 142 -3.60 2.83 19.33
N TYR A 143 -4.46 2.06 19.96
CA TYR A 143 -5.79 1.78 19.45
C TYR A 143 -6.62 3.07 19.43
N VAL A 144 -7.27 3.36 18.30
CA VAL A 144 -8.08 4.58 18.10
C VAL A 144 -9.56 4.25 18.11
N GLY A 145 -9.95 3.08 17.60
CA GLY A 145 -11.35 2.69 17.48
C GLY A 145 -11.58 1.77 16.28
N LYS A 146 -12.85 1.65 15.88
CA LYS A 146 -13.25 0.94 14.67
C LYS A 146 -13.73 1.91 13.61
N GLU A 147 -13.48 1.55 12.35
CA GLU A 147 -13.97 2.27 11.17
C GLU A 147 -14.50 1.25 10.16
N LYS A 148 -15.57 1.63 9.46
CA LYS A 148 -16.08 0.84 8.34
C LYS A 148 -15.72 1.52 7.04
N ILE A 149 -15.02 0.81 6.15
CA ILE A 149 -14.70 1.26 4.79
C ILE A 149 -15.27 0.21 3.83
N ASP A 150 -16.21 0.61 3.01
CA ASP A 150 -16.98 -0.30 2.13
C ASP A 150 -17.58 -1.47 2.92
N GLU A 151 -17.23 -2.71 2.61
CA GLU A 151 -17.70 -3.90 3.32
C GLU A 151 -16.83 -4.28 4.53
N LEU A 152 -15.64 -3.67 4.67
CA LEU A 152 -14.66 -4.03 5.69
C LEU A 152 -14.94 -3.32 7.01
N ASN A 153 -14.91 -4.07 8.12
CA ASN A 153 -14.85 -3.52 9.47
C ASN A 153 -13.39 -3.54 9.93
N LEU A 154 -12.88 -2.40 10.33
CA LEU A 154 -11.45 -2.20 10.53
C LEU A 154 -11.14 -1.74 11.95
N TYR A 155 -10.13 -2.36 12.57
CA TYR A 155 -9.47 -1.77 13.74
C TYR A 155 -8.51 -0.68 13.28
N VAL A 156 -8.50 0.45 13.97
CA VAL A 156 -7.67 1.60 13.64
C VAL A 156 -6.61 1.80 14.72
N PHE A 157 -5.36 1.89 14.30
CA PHE A 157 -4.23 2.13 15.18
C PHE A 157 -3.39 3.30 14.71
N ASP A 158 -3.01 4.19 15.63
CA ASP A 158 -1.92 5.13 15.42
C ASP A 158 -0.60 4.46 15.82
N ILE A 159 0.41 4.60 14.96
CA ILE A 159 1.73 4.00 15.11
C ILE A 159 2.77 5.09 15.12
N SER A 160 3.68 5.04 16.09
CA SER A 160 4.82 5.94 16.17
C SER A 160 6.04 5.24 16.78
N PRO A 161 7.28 5.61 16.43
CA PRO A 161 8.45 5.11 17.14
C PRO A 161 8.43 5.57 18.60
N LYS A 162 8.78 4.67 19.54
CA LYS A 162 8.93 4.97 20.97
C LYS A 162 9.92 6.10 21.25
N VAL A 163 10.96 6.15 20.44
CA VAL A 163 11.99 7.19 20.51
C VAL A 163 12.06 7.85 19.14
N LYS A 164 11.88 9.18 19.09
CA LYS A 164 11.99 9.93 17.84
C LYS A 164 13.39 9.75 17.25
N PRO A 165 13.51 9.18 16.03
CA PRO A 165 14.82 8.96 15.42
C PRO A 165 15.50 10.29 15.07
N ASP A 166 16.81 10.34 15.27
CA ASP A 166 17.67 11.49 14.93
C ASP A 166 18.36 11.23 13.61
N ALA A 167 18.08 12.05 12.59
CA ALA A 167 18.67 11.95 11.25
C ALA A 167 20.22 12.02 11.24
N LYS A 168 20.84 12.56 12.29
CA LYS A 168 22.31 12.61 12.41
C LYS A 168 22.89 11.29 12.92
N LYS A 169 22.08 10.46 13.59
CA LYS A 169 22.52 9.22 14.26
C LYS A 169 22.12 7.95 13.53
N THR A 170 21.09 8.01 12.69
CA THR A 170 20.61 6.84 11.96
C THR A 170 20.20 7.20 10.55
N LYS A 171 20.45 6.26 9.62
CA LYS A 171 19.88 6.26 8.26
C LYS A 171 18.60 5.43 8.16
N ASP A 172 18.23 4.75 9.26
CA ASP A 172 17.03 3.94 9.30
C ASP A 172 15.77 4.80 9.16
N ARG A 173 14.86 4.35 8.31
CA ARG A 173 13.52 4.92 8.19
C ARG A 173 12.57 4.23 9.15
N PHE A 174 11.75 5.04 9.79
CA PHE A 174 10.66 4.60 10.65
C PHE A 174 9.35 5.16 10.09
N PHE A 175 8.27 4.42 10.27
CA PHE A 175 6.94 4.88 9.93
C PHE A 175 6.31 5.65 11.09
N ILE A 176 5.62 6.75 10.79
CA ILE A 176 4.69 7.41 11.71
C ILE A 176 3.37 7.66 11.00
N GLY A 177 2.26 7.24 11.59
CA GLY A 177 0.95 7.40 10.96
C GLY A 177 -0.09 6.44 11.51
N ARG A 178 -1.06 6.14 10.68
CA ARG A 178 -2.23 5.34 11.00
C ARG A 178 -2.31 4.10 10.11
N VAL A 179 -2.76 3.00 10.69
CA VAL A 179 -3.03 1.75 9.96
C VAL A 179 -4.45 1.28 10.25
N TRP A 180 -5.05 0.66 9.24
CA TRP A 180 -6.36 0.03 9.30
C TRP A 180 -6.18 -1.47 9.11
N VAL A 181 -6.65 -2.23 10.07
CA VAL A 181 -6.50 -3.68 10.17
C VAL A 181 -7.87 -4.33 10.04
N ASP A 182 -8.02 -5.22 9.08
CA ASP A 182 -9.25 -5.97 8.90
C ASP A 182 -9.59 -6.81 10.15
N ASP A 183 -10.86 -6.80 10.58
CA ASP A 183 -11.25 -7.47 11.82
C ASP A 183 -11.44 -8.99 11.66
N GLN A 184 -11.42 -9.51 10.43
CA GLN A 184 -11.56 -10.93 10.13
C GLN A 184 -10.21 -11.66 10.10
N ASP A 185 -9.29 -11.18 9.26
CA ASP A 185 -8.01 -11.85 9.03
C ASP A 185 -6.82 -11.16 9.72
N LEU A 186 -7.06 -10.00 10.36
CA LEU A 186 -6.07 -9.21 11.09
C LEU A 186 -4.86 -8.82 10.22
N GLN A 187 -5.10 -8.49 8.96
CA GLN A 187 -4.10 -7.95 8.04
C GLN A 187 -4.31 -6.44 7.85
N ILE A 188 -3.22 -5.71 7.63
CA ILE A 188 -3.30 -4.29 7.29
C ILE A 188 -3.83 -4.16 5.87
N VAL A 189 -4.92 -3.41 5.69
CA VAL A 189 -5.56 -3.15 4.40
C VAL A 189 -5.34 -1.73 3.90
N LYS A 190 -5.04 -0.81 4.82
CA LYS A 190 -4.77 0.60 4.50
C LYS A 190 -3.75 1.17 5.45
N THR A 191 -2.89 2.04 4.95
CA THR A 191 -1.98 2.85 5.77
C THR A 191 -2.05 4.31 5.37
N LYS A 192 -1.83 5.23 6.31
CA LYS A 192 -1.67 6.66 6.05
C LYS A 192 -0.61 7.22 6.98
N GLY A 193 0.50 7.65 6.42
CA GLY A 193 1.61 8.15 7.23
C GLY A 193 2.82 8.48 6.39
N LYS A 194 3.92 8.78 7.05
CA LYS A 194 5.17 9.14 6.40
C LYS A 194 6.39 8.50 7.03
N GLY A 195 7.49 8.53 6.32
CA GLY A 195 8.81 8.15 6.83
C GLY A 195 9.40 9.23 7.72
N ILE A 196 10.13 8.83 8.75
CA ILE A 196 10.98 9.69 9.58
C ILE A 196 12.31 8.97 9.86
N PRO A 197 13.40 9.68 10.21
CA PRO A 197 13.51 11.13 10.36
C PRO A 197 13.57 11.85 9.02
N GLU A 198 13.08 13.08 8.99
CA GLU A 198 13.32 14.01 7.90
C GLU A 198 14.63 14.77 8.10
N THR A 199 15.25 15.20 7.01
CA THR A 199 16.42 16.06 7.02
C THR A 199 16.08 17.48 6.54
N LYS A 200 17.05 18.35 6.46
CA LYS A 200 16.86 19.71 5.92
C LYS A 200 16.47 19.71 4.44
N ILE A 201 16.98 18.73 3.70
CA ILE A 201 16.85 18.64 2.24
C ILE A 201 15.97 17.47 1.78
N ASN A 202 15.56 16.60 2.71
CA ASN A 202 14.72 15.46 2.40
C ASN A 202 13.49 15.46 3.33
N LYS A 203 12.33 15.75 2.75
CA LYS A 203 11.04 15.80 3.41
C LYS A 203 10.14 14.75 2.76
N PHE A 204 9.25 14.16 3.55
CA PHE A 204 8.36 13.11 3.08
C PHE A 204 6.91 13.56 3.17
N PRO A 205 6.11 13.39 2.10
CA PRO A 205 4.69 13.61 2.19
C PRO A 205 4.02 12.51 3.03
N VAL A 206 2.84 12.80 3.55
CA VAL A 206 1.96 11.77 4.10
C VAL A 206 1.38 10.97 2.96
N VAL A 207 1.73 9.69 2.89
CA VAL A 207 1.28 8.78 1.85
C VAL A 207 0.15 7.90 2.37
N GLU A 208 -0.91 7.82 1.59
CA GLU A 208 -2.02 6.90 1.82
C GLU A 208 -1.87 5.72 0.88
N THR A 209 -1.81 4.50 1.44
CA THR A 209 -1.63 3.26 0.66
C THR A 209 -2.79 2.33 0.90
N TYR A 210 -3.36 1.85 -0.19
CA TYR A 210 -4.43 0.86 -0.20
C TYR A 210 -3.87 -0.49 -0.62
N ARG A 211 -4.36 -1.53 0.03
CA ARG A 211 -4.03 -2.92 -0.28
C ARG A 211 -5.29 -3.66 -0.71
N GLU A 212 -5.14 -4.55 -1.65
CA GLU A 212 -6.21 -5.44 -2.12
C GLU A 212 -5.80 -6.90 -1.95
N GLN A 213 -6.78 -7.76 -1.82
CA GLN A 213 -6.51 -9.18 -1.67
C GLN A 213 -6.11 -9.79 -3.01
N ILE A 214 -4.88 -10.29 -3.09
CA ILE A 214 -4.33 -10.95 -4.27
C ILE A 214 -4.40 -12.46 -4.08
N ASN A 215 -4.97 -13.15 -5.06
CA ASN A 215 -5.16 -14.61 -5.07
C ASN A 215 -5.91 -15.13 -3.82
N GLY A 216 -6.77 -14.30 -3.20
CA GLY A 216 -7.54 -14.68 -2.03
C GLY A 216 -6.72 -14.94 -0.75
N ARG A 217 -5.46 -14.51 -0.71
CA ARG A 217 -4.55 -14.86 0.38
C ARG A 217 -3.83 -13.69 1.03
N TYR A 218 -3.28 -12.77 0.23
CA TYR A 218 -2.43 -11.69 0.73
C TYR A 218 -3.01 -10.33 0.35
N TRP A 219 -2.94 -9.37 1.26
CA TRP A 219 -3.29 -7.98 1.02
C TRP A 219 -2.05 -7.22 0.51
N PHE A 220 -1.85 -7.19 -0.81
CA PHE A 220 -0.74 -6.47 -1.42
C PHE A 220 -1.13 -5.02 -1.76
N PRO A 221 -0.17 -4.08 -1.74
CA PRO A 221 -0.42 -2.71 -2.14
C PRO A 221 -0.82 -2.66 -3.61
N THR A 222 -1.89 -1.96 -3.93
CA THR A 222 -2.33 -1.73 -5.32
C THR A 222 -2.26 -0.27 -5.69
N TYR A 223 -2.39 0.61 -4.71
CA TYR A 223 -2.36 2.05 -4.94
C TYR A 223 -1.79 2.81 -3.76
N SER A 224 -0.90 3.78 -4.04
CA SER A 224 -0.43 4.77 -3.08
C SER A 224 -0.61 6.18 -3.62
N TYR A 225 -0.97 7.11 -2.75
CA TYR A 225 -1.24 8.50 -3.11
C TYR A 225 -0.74 9.45 -2.03
N ALA A 226 -0.18 10.58 -2.45
CA ALA A 226 0.10 11.73 -1.61
C ALA A 226 -0.17 13.02 -2.41
N ASP A 227 -0.59 14.06 -1.71
CA ASP A 227 -0.80 15.41 -2.27
C ASP A 227 -0.61 16.39 -1.11
N GLU A 228 0.59 16.96 -0.99
CA GLU A 228 0.99 17.75 0.18
C GLU A 228 2.00 18.83 -0.20
N GLU A 229 1.95 19.95 0.49
CA GLU A 229 2.96 21.00 0.42
C GLU A 229 4.06 20.72 1.44
N LEU A 230 5.27 20.45 0.94
CA LEU A 230 6.46 20.19 1.75
C LEU A 230 7.18 21.50 2.05
N LEU A 231 7.35 21.80 3.33
CA LEU A 231 8.11 22.98 3.78
C LEU A 231 9.54 22.57 4.14
N TYR A 232 10.52 23.14 3.45
CA TYR A 232 11.93 22.92 3.70
C TYR A 232 12.47 23.91 4.74
N ASP A 233 13.57 23.54 5.40
CA ASP A 233 14.23 24.42 6.40
C ASP A 233 14.77 25.73 5.81
N SER A 234 14.94 25.81 4.49
CA SER A 234 15.29 27.05 3.75
C SER A 234 14.14 28.06 3.70
N GLY A 235 12.91 27.65 4.01
CA GLY A 235 11.68 28.40 3.80
C GLY A 235 11.03 28.16 2.45
N ASP A 236 11.67 27.40 1.57
CA ASP A 236 11.08 27.01 0.29
C ASP A 236 9.95 26.00 0.51
N THR A 237 8.95 26.06 -0.36
CA THR A 237 7.86 25.09 -0.38
C THR A 237 7.82 24.35 -1.72
N LEU A 238 7.46 23.07 -1.66
CA LEU A 238 7.22 22.23 -2.82
C LEU A 238 5.91 21.50 -2.67
N HIS A 239 4.94 21.81 -3.52
CA HIS A 239 3.71 21.05 -3.57
C HIS A 239 3.93 19.79 -4.40
N VAL A 240 3.89 18.63 -3.75
CA VAL A 240 4.16 17.33 -4.35
C VAL A 240 2.88 16.52 -4.43
N ARG A 241 2.61 15.98 -5.63
CA ARG A 241 1.61 14.94 -5.83
C ARG A 241 2.31 13.65 -6.25
N MET A 242 2.11 12.59 -5.50
CA MET A 242 2.64 11.26 -5.80
C MET A 242 1.50 10.28 -6.06
N LYS A 243 1.65 9.45 -7.10
CA LYS A 243 0.76 8.33 -7.42
C LYS A 243 1.61 7.12 -7.75
N VAL A 244 1.37 6.02 -7.05
CA VAL A 244 2.03 4.74 -7.36
C VAL A 244 0.96 3.67 -7.53
N ARG A 245 1.04 2.94 -8.64
CA ARG A 245 0.17 1.80 -8.93
C ARG A 245 1.00 0.53 -8.98
N TYR A 246 0.46 -0.52 -8.38
CA TYR A 246 1.04 -1.85 -8.40
C TYR A 246 0.05 -2.79 -9.07
N SER A 247 0.52 -3.57 -10.05
CA SER A 247 -0.31 -4.47 -10.84
C SER A 247 0.46 -5.71 -11.27
N ASP A 248 -0.22 -6.62 -11.96
CA ASP A 248 0.38 -7.78 -12.60
C ASP A 248 1.10 -8.71 -11.59
N PHE A 249 0.51 -8.88 -10.41
CA PHE A 249 1.04 -9.76 -9.39
C PHE A 249 1.00 -11.22 -9.84
N ALA A 250 2.16 -11.86 -9.86
CA ALA A 250 2.30 -13.27 -10.16
C ALA A 250 3.33 -13.92 -9.23
N PRO A 251 3.06 -15.11 -8.67
CA PRO A 251 4.05 -15.81 -7.86
C PRO A 251 5.27 -16.18 -8.71
N ALA A 252 6.47 -16.07 -8.13
CA ALA A 252 7.69 -16.60 -8.73
C ALA A 252 7.53 -18.12 -8.87
N ARG A 253 7.51 -18.61 -10.11
CA ARG A 253 7.36 -20.00 -10.58
C ARG A 253 6.80 -21.01 -9.57
N ALA A 254 5.80 -21.77 -10.00
CA ALA A 254 5.16 -22.86 -9.27
C ALA A 254 6.06 -24.06 -8.89
N ASP A 255 7.37 -24.00 -9.12
CA ASP A 255 8.32 -25.06 -8.84
C ASP A 255 9.13 -24.84 -7.55
N VAL A 256 8.54 -24.26 -6.54
CA VAL A 256 9.08 -24.42 -5.20
C VAL A 256 8.75 -25.84 -4.77
N LYS A 257 9.67 -26.80 -5.00
CA LYS A 257 9.71 -28.03 -4.19
C LYS A 257 9.73 -27.56 -2.74
N ILE A 258 8.62 -27.80 -2.04
CA ILE A 258 8.62 -27.78 -0.58
C ILE A 258 9.65 -28.85 -0.22
N ILE A 259 10.87 -28.46 0.13
CA ILE A 259 11.77 -29.31 0.86
C ILE A 259 11.09 -29.42 2.22
N GLU A 260 10.29 -30.47 2.40
CA GLU A 260 9.95 -30.93 3.73
C GLU A 260 11.30 -31.13 4.42
N ILE A 261 11.59 -30.27 5.39
CA ILE A 261 12.69 -30.48 6.32
C ILE A 261 12.25 -31.69 7.10
N GLU A 262 12.70 -32.87 6.69
CA GLU A 262 12.56 -34.08 7.49
C GLU A 262 13.10 -33.78 8.88
N ASP A 263 12.25 -33.93 9.85
CA ASP A 263 12.61 -33.80 11.26
C ASP A 263 13.75 -34.78 11.56
N PRO A 264 14.97 -34.31 11.90
CA PRO A 264 16.11 -35.18 12.15
C PRO A 264 15.88 -36.15 13.32
N ASP A 265 14.83 -35.96 14.12
CA ASP A 265 14.47 -36.86 15.22
C ASP A 265 13.45 -37.97 14.81
N ALA A 266 12.86 -37.90 13.62
CA ALA A 266 11.97 -38.95 13.11
C ALA A 266 12.73 -40.22 12.68
N GLN A 267 14.01 -40.11 12.28
CA GLN A 267 14.83 -41.25 11.84
C GLN A 267 15.38 -42.12 12.97
N LYS A 268 15.24 -41.73 14.23
CA LYS A 268 15.73 -42.53 15.37
C LYS A 268 14.76 -43.62 15.88
N LYS A 269 13.59 -43.75 15.30
CA LYS A 269 12.58 -44.73 15.76
C LYS A 269 12.45 -46.01 14.94
N GLU A 270 13.14 -46.18 13.85
CA GLU A 270 13.05 -47.37 13.01
C GLU A 270 14.38 -48.06 12.78
N THR A 271 15.05 -48.54 13.80
CA THR A 271 16.07 -49.60 13.63
C THR A 271 16.15 -50.47 14.87
N LYS A 272 15.18 -51.37 15.03
CA LYS A 272 15.42 -52.59 15.81
C LYS A 272 14.84 -53.77 15.04
N PRO A 273 15.66 -54.58 14.36
CA PRO A 273 15.18 -55.80 13.73
C PRO A 273 14.69 -56.80 14.79
N PRO A 274 13.62 -57.54 14.52
CA PRO A 274 13.14 -58.56 15.44
C PRO A 274 14.16 -59.69 15.55
N ALA A 275 14.38 -60.12 16.81
CA ALA A 275 15.27 -61.27 17.14
C ALA A 275 14.76 -62.57 16.50
N ALA A 276 15.67 -63.29 15.86
CA ALA A 276 15.41 -64.59 15.26
C ALA A 276 15.04 -65.63 16.32
N PRO A 277 14.10 -66.56 16.04
CA PRO A 277 13.67 -67.58 17.00
C PRO A 277 14.77 -68.64 17.17
N PRO A 278 14.88 -69.26 18.35
CA PRO A 278 15.94 -70.27 18.62
C PRO A 278 15.63 -71.59 17.88
N ARG A 279 16.66 -72.12 17.21
CA ARG A 279 16.61 -73.49 16.68
C ARG A 279 16.69 -74.46 17.84
N LYS A 280 15.76 -75.45 17.90
CA LYS A 280 15.83 -76.60 18.76
C LYS A 280 16.61 -77.75 18.09
N PRO A 281 17.12 -78.65 18.93
CA PRO A 281 18.14 -79.60 18.55
C PRO A 281 17.68 -80.77 17.66
#